data_c45d7ac9f6a5d74b9e380e81931b5cb3
#
_entry.id   c45d7ac9f6a5d74b9e380e81931b5cb3
#
_cell.length_a   1.000
_cell.length_b   1.000
_cell.length_c   1.000
_cell.angle_alpha   90.00
_cell.angle_beta   90.00
_cell.angle_gamma   90.00
#
_symmetry.space_group_name_H-M   'P 1'
#
loop_
_entity.id
_entity.type
_entity.pdbx_description
1 polymer ?
#
loop_
_entity_poly.entity_id
_entity_poly.type
_entity_poly.pdbx_seq_one_letter_code
_entity_poly.pdbx_strand_id
1 'polypeptide(L)'
;MIIDCAHCGKPTNDKARHCAHCGGETVKPASRETALCPTCKCPLEEDAYRGSIIDTCPQCHGIWLDTDEFAFHASERDVYSDPEVPRKFTKKPLESKKPYAPCVRCGTLMARRNFRRISGVLIDVCQSHGAWFDAGELEQIRSFIAGGGLDESQDRAIAANSEEIARTAREVKNLGTVFRTMNKFDLKRILLQGF
;
A
#
# COMPACT_ATOMS: atom_id res chain seq x y z
N MET A 1 26.13 12.73 -13.81
CA MET A 1 26.27 14.10 -14.31
C MET A 1 26.17 15.04 -13.12
N ILE A 2 26.80 16.21 -13.14
CA ILE A 2 26.67 17.20 -12.07
C ILE A 2 25.60 18.19 -12.50
N ILE A 3 24.63 18.46 -11.62
CA ILE A 3 23.55 19.41 -11.82
C ILE A 3 23.52 20.42 -10.66
N ASP A 4 22.98 21.60 -10.89
CA ASP A 4 22.80 22.57 -9.81
C ASP A 4 21.52 22.23 -9.01
N CYS A 5 21.64 22.22 -7.69
CA CYS A 5 20.52 21.96 -6.80
C CYS A 5 19.47 23.09 -6.90
N ALA A 6 18.21 22.73 -7.16
CA ALA A 6 17.10 23.69 -7.26
C ALA A 6 16.84 24.48 -5.96
N HIS A 7 17.23 23.93 -4.77
CA HIS A 7 17.03 24.58 -3.48
C HIS A 7 18.15 25.51 -3.05
N CYS A 8 19.41 25.18 -3.34
CA CYS A 8 20.55 25.95 -2.83
C CYS A 8 21.53 26.41 -3.91
N GLY A 9 21.30 26.09 -5.18
CA GLY A 9 22.13 26.46 -6.31
C GLY A 9 23.52 25.83 -6.36
N LYS A 10 23.86 24.93 -5.42
CA LYS A 10 25.16 24.28 -5.38
C LYS A 10 25.19 23.02 -6.25
N PRO A 11 26.35 22.71 -6.88
CA PRO A 11 26.48 21.53 -7.70
C PRO A 11 26.27 20.23 -6.90
N THR A 12 25.46 19.34 -7.42
CA THR A 12 25.12 18.04 -6.80
C THR A 12 25.06 16.96 -7.88
N ASN A 13 25.08 15.71 -7.44
CA ASN A 13 24.99 14.56 -8.35
C ASN A 13 23.53 14.35 -8.79
N ASP A 14 23.27 14.26 -10.10
CA ASP A 14 21.95 13.99 -10.70
C ASP A 14 21.32 12.66 -10.28
N LYS A 15 22.13 11.72 -9.78
CA LYS A 15 21.68 10.42 -9.27
C LYS A 15 21.47 10.41 -7.75
N ALA A 16 21.83 11.48 -7.06
CA ALA A 16 21.63 11.57 -5.62
C ALA A 16 20.17 12.00 -5.34
N ARG A 17 19.46 11.28 -4.48
CA ARG A 17 18.09 11.66 -4.07
C ARG A 17 18.03 12.97 -3.31
N HIS A 18 19.10 13.31 -2.58
CA HIS A 18 19.16 14.52 -1.78
C HIS A 18 20.46 15.26 -2.02
N CYS A 19 20.39 16.57 -2.02
CA CYS A 19 21.56 17.43 -2.14
C CYS A 19 22.45 17.29 -0.90
N ALA A 20 23.75 17.01 -1.14
CA ALA A 20 24.73 16.90 -0.05
C ALA A 20 24.96 18.19 0.73
N HIS A 21 24.52 19.35 0.19
CA HIS A 21 24.74 20.67 0.79
C HIS A 21 23.54 21.18 1.63
N CYS A 22 22.31 20.91 1.19
CA CYS A 22 21.12 21.44 1.87
C CYS A 22 20.10 20.38 2.27
N GLY A 23 20.33 19.10 1.91
CA GLY A 23 19.38 18.02 2.19
C GLY A 23 18.10 18.05 1.34
N GLY A 24 17.91 19.07 0.49
CA GLY A 24 16.76 19.17 -0.41
C GLY A 24 16.80 18.09 -1.50
N GLU A 25 15.66 17.64 -1.96
CA GLU A 25 15.58 16.65 -3.04
C GLU A 25 16.23 17.19 -4.32
N THR A 26 17.14 16.40 -4.88
CA THR A 26 17.86 16.74 -6.10
C THR A 26 17.18 16.27 -7.36
N VAL A 27 16.18 15.43 -7.21
CA VAL A 27 15.40 14.93 -8.34
C VAL A 27 14.66 16.11 -8.95
N LYS A 28 15.09 16.55 -10.16
CA LYS A 28 14.14 17.20 -11.04
C LYS A 28 12.91 16.32 -11.05
N PRO A 29 11.69 16.86 -10.82
CA PRO A 29 10.51 16.13 -11.22
C PRO A 29 10.80 15.71 -12.66
N ALA A 30 10.90 14.40 -12.88
CA ALA A 30 11.01 13.86 -14.24
C ALA A 30 9.96 14.65 -15.01
N SER A 31 10.39 15.31 -16.12
CA SER A 31 9.44 16.01 -16.98
C SER A 31 8.26 15.08 -17.06
N ARG A 32 7.09 15.48 -16.50
CA ARG A 32 5.90 14.64 -16.48
C ARG A 32 5.59 14.43 -17.96
N GLU A 33 6.25 13.43 -18.56
CA GLU A 33 5.86 12.95 -19.87
C GLU A 33 4.38 12.67 -19.74
N THR A 34 3.60 13.20 -20.65
CA THR A 34 2.14 13.20 -20.62
C THR A 34 1.67 11.79 -20.26
N ALA A 35 1.38 11.57 -18.97
CA ALA A 35 0.98 10.29 -18.47
C ALA A 35 -0.37 9.92 -19.09
N LEU A 36 -0.52 8.69 -19.56
CA LEU A 36 -1.75 8.25 -20.21
C LEU A 36 -2.63 7.50 -19.20
N CYS A 37 -3.92 7.79 -19.24
CA CYS A 37 -4.91 7.03 -18.49
C CYS A 37 -4.78 5.52 -18.80
N PRO A 38 -4.65 4.67 -17.80
CA PRO A 38 -4.50 3.22 -18.02
C PRO A 38 -5.74 2.59 -18.66
N THR A 39 -6.90 3.19 -18.49
CA THR A 39 -8.19 2.72 -19.03
C THR A 39 -8.51 3.36 -20.37
N CYS A 40 -8.57 4.70 -20.43
CA CYS A 40 -9.03 5.44 -21.62
C CYS A 40 -7.93 5.71 -22.64
N LYS A 41 -6.64 5.59 -22.24
CA LYS A 41 -5.46 5.91 -23.07
C LYS A 41 -5.36 7.38 -23.52
N CYS A 42 -6.18 8.27 -22.97
CA CYS A 42 -6.04 9.70 -23.14
C CYS A 42 -5.00 10.28 -22.18
N PRO A 43 -4.42 11.45 -22.49
CA PRO A 43 -3.54 12.16 -21.58
C PRO A 43 -4.25 12.45 -20.25
N LEU A 44 -3.52 12.33 -19.15
CA LEU A 44 -3.97 12.81 -17.86
C LEU A 44 -3.77 14.33 -17.77
N GLU A 45 -4.65 14.98 -17.04
CA GLU A 45 -4.62 16.41 -16.79
C GLU A 45 -4.33 16.67 -15.32
N GLU A 46 -3.56 17.73 -15.06
CA GLU A 46 -3.29 18.20 -13.70
C GLU A 46 -4.54 18.89 -13.16
N ASP A 47 -5.02 18.47 -12.00
CA ASP A 47 -6.16 19.06 -11.31
C ASP A 47 -5.81 19.40 -9.86
N ALA A 48 -6.41 20.48 -9.36
CA ALA A 48 -6.23 20.91 -7.98
C ALA A 48 -7.15 20.10 -7.05
N TYR A 49 -6.56 19.28 -6.21
CA TYR A 49 -7.29 18.50 -5.22
C TYR A 49 -6.75 18.77 -3.83
N ARG A 50 -7.54 19.47 -2.99
CA ARG A 50 -7.24 19.70 -1.55
C ARG A 50 -5.84 20.26 -1.27
N GLY A 51 -5.41 21.23 -2.06
CA GLY A 51 -4.11 21.88 -1.90
C GLY A 51 -2.93 21.12 -2.52
N SER A 52 -3.17 20.00 -3.16
CA SER A 52 -2.21 19.27 -3.99
C SER A 52 -2.62 19.35 -5.45
N ILE A 53 -1.66 19.12 -6.34
CA ILE A 53 -1.92 18.93 -7.77
C ILE A 53 -1.82 17.43 -8.03
N ILE A 54 -2.89 16.85 -8.58
CA ILE A 54 -3.00 15.42 -8.87
C ILE A 54 -3.25 15.19 -10.36
N ASP A 55 -2.92 14.00 -10.85
CA ASP A 55 -3.16 13.63 -12.24
C ASP A 55 -4.55 12.96 -12.39
N THR A 56 -5.46 13.56 -13.16
CA THR A 56 -6.83 13.07 -13.36
C THR A 56 -7.11 12.73 -14.81
N CYS A 57 -8.03 11.79 -15.04
CA CYS A 57 -8.47 11.46 -16.39
C CYS A 57 -9.74 12.26 -16.73
N PRO A 58 -9.73 13.07 -17.80
CA PRO A 58 -10.91 13.87 -18.19
C PRO A 58 -12.10 13.03 -18.69
N GLN A 59 -11.86 11.77 -19.06
CA GLN A 59 -12.92 10.90 -19.59
C GLN A 59 -13.56 9.99 -18.55
N CYS A 60 -12.73 9.27 -17.74
CA CYS A 60 -13.26 8.33 -16.76
C CYS A 60 -13.20 8.84 -15.32
N HIS A 61 -12.66 10.03 -15.12
CA HIS A 61 -12.47 10.64 -13.80
C HIS A 61 -11.67 9.78 -12.82
N GLY A 62 -10.83 8.87 -13.36
CA GLY A 62 -9.86 8.13 -12.55
C GLY A 62 -8.72 9.05 -12.17
N ILE A 63 -8.07 8.73 -11.06
CA ILE A 63 -7.04 9.55 -10.41
C ILE A 63 -5.76 8.73 -10.30
N TRP A 64 -4.63 9.34 -10.65
CA TRP A 64 -3.32 8.83 -10.28
C TRP A 64 -2.76 9.63 -9.12
N LEU A 65 -2.28 8.94 -8.10
CA LEU A 65 -1.52 9.52 -6.99
C LEU A 65 -0.16 8.85 -6.91
N ASP A 66 0.89 9.64 -6.84
CA ASP A 66 2.22 9.16 -6.50
C ASP A 66 2.22 8.67 -5.03
N THR A 67 3.26 7.93 -4.64
CA THR A 67 3.30 7.28 -3.32
C THR A 67 3.12 8.28 -2.17
N ASP A 68 3.76 9.45 -2.25
CA ASP A 68 3.71 10.48 -1.21
C ASP A 68 2.35 11.20 -1.20
N GLU A 69 1.80 11.48 -2.39
CA GLU A 69 0.46 12.06 -2.54
C GLU A 69 -0.61 11.12 -1.96
N PHE A 70 -0.50 9.83 -2.27
CA PHE A 70 -1.42 8.84 -1.70
C PHE A 70 -1.27 8.74 -0.18
N ALA A 71 -0.04 8.70 0.34
CA ALA A 71 0.19 8.68 1.78
C ALA A 71 -0.41 9.91 2.47
N PHE A 72 -0.31 11.08 1.85
CA PHE A 72 -0.89 12.33 2.37
C PHE A 72 -2.42 12.27 2.38
N HIS A 73 -3.07 12.01 1.24
CA HIS A 73 -4.54 12.02 1.10
C HIS A 73 -5.25 10.86 1.80
N ALA A 74 -4.54 9.76 2.07
CA ALA A 74 -5.01 8.64 2.88
C ALA A 74 -4.55 8.70 4.34
N SER A 75 -4.00 9.83 4.80
CA SER A 75 -3.62 10.03 6.19
C SER A 75 -4.84 10.40 7.04
N GLU A 76 -4.86 9.94 8.29
CA GLU A 76 -5.90 10.33 9.26
C GLU A 76 -5.94 11.85 9.46
N ARG A 77 -4.76 12.47 9.51
CA ARG A 77 -4.62 13.92 9.71
C ARG A 77 -5.35 14.68 8.62
N ASP A 78 -5.17 14.34 7.35
CA ASP A 78 -5.83 15.01 6.23
C ASP A 78 -7.33 14.70 6.21
N VAL A 79 -7.70 13.44 6.40
CA VAL A 79 -9.09 12.98 6.37
C VAL A 79 -9.91 13.58 7.50
N TYR A 80 -9.40 13.63 8.74
CA TYR A 80 -10.15 14.19 9.88
C TYR A 80 -10.20 15.72 9.87
N SER A 81 -9.28 16.40 9.17
CA SER A 81 -9.33 17.84 8.97
C SER A 81 -10.40 18.27 7.97
N ASP A 82 -10.96 17.32 7.22
CA ASP A 82 -11.90 17.55 6.15
C ASP A 82 -13.36 17.33 6.60
N PRO A 83 -14.15 18.40 6.75
CA PRO A 83 -15.55 18.29 7.16
C PRO A 83 -16.47 17.66 6.11
N GLU A 84 -16.06 17.62 4.84
CA GLU A 84 -16.87 17.10 3.74
C GLU A 84 -16.80 15.58 3.61
N VAL A 85 -15.81 14.92 4.25
CA VAL A 85 -15.68 13.47 4.20
C VAL A 85 -16.80 12.81 5.02
N PRO A 86 -17.65 11.99 4.39
CA PRO A 86 -18.71 11.27 5.11
C PRO A 86 -18.10 10.32 6.13
N ARG A 87 -18.52 10.41 7.39
CA ARG A 87 -18.09 9.49 8.46
C ARG A 87 -18.82 8.13 8.45
N LYS A 88 -19.82 7.97 7.57
CA LYS A 88 -20.51 6.70 7.37
C LYS A 88 -19.98 6.04 6.11
N PHE A 89 -19.24 4.97 6.29
CA PHE A 89 -18.73 4.16 5.19
C PHE A 89 -19.64 2.94 4.96
N THR A 90 -20.08 2.75 3.72
CA THR A 90 -20.83 1.56 3.31
C THR A 90 -19.94 0.69 2.44
N LYS A 91 -19.57 -0.47 2.96
CA LYS A 91 -18.74 -1.42 2.23
C LYS A 91 -19.50 -1.96 1.02
N LYS A 92 -18.89 -1.81 -0.15
CA LYS A 92 -19.40 -2.43 -1.39
C LYS A 92 -18.83 -3.85 -1.55
N PRO A 93 -19.54 -4.76 -2.22
CA PRO A 93 -18.99 -6.05 -2.62
C PRO A 93 -17.73 -5.87 -3.49
N LEU A 94 -16.73 -6.73 -3.29
CA LEU A 94 -15.52 -6.76 -4.12
C LEU A 94 -15.88 -7.33 -5.49
N GLU A 95 -16.21 -6.46 -6.43
CA GLU A 95 -16.41 -6.84 -7.83
C GLU A 95 -15.23 -6.34 -8.67
N SER A 96 -14.40 -7.26 -9.12
CA SER A 96 -13.28 -6.94 -10.01
C SER A 96 -13.35 -7.79 -11.27
N LYS A 97 -14.16 -7.36 -12.21
CA LYS A 97 -14.18 -7.91 -13.58
C LYS A 97 -13.28 -7.12 -14.56
N LYS A 98 -12.65 -6.04 -14.08
CA LYS A 98 -11.79 -5.19 -14.92
C LYS A 98 -10.41 -5.83 -15.12
N PRO A 99 -9.80 -5.68 -16.32
CA PRO A 99 -8.43 -6.07 -16.54
C PRO A 99 -7.48 -5.29 -15.63
N TYR A 100 -6.29 -5.83 -15.37
CA TYR A 100 -5.25 -5.12 -14.63
C TYR A 100 -4.77 -3.89 -15.42
N ALA A 101 -4.63 -2.78 -14.73
CA ALA A 101 -4.19 -1.53 -15.30
C ALA A 101 -2.65 -1.43 -15.35
N PRO A 102 -2.04 -0.92 -16.43
CA PRO A 102 -0.62 -0.60 -16.45
C PRO A 102 -0.34 0.68 -15.65
N CYS A 103 0.81 0.74 -14.99
CA CYS A 103 1.28 1.92 -14.29
C CYS A 103 1.48 3.09 -15.26
N VAL A 104 0.98 4.27 -14.92
CA VAL A 104 1.08 5.48 -15.76
C VAL A 104 2.53 5.98 -15.91
N ARG A 105 3.45 5.58 -15.02
CA ARG A 105 4.86 6.00 -15.03
C ARG A 105 5.77 4.97 -15.72
N CYS A 106 5.62 3.67 -15.45
CA CYS A 106 6.54 2.65 -15.97
C CYS A 106 5.89 1.61 -16.90
N GLY A 107 4.59 1.67 -17.12
CA GLY A 107 3.87 0.72 -17.98
C GLY A 107 3.73 -0.71 -17.44
N THR A 108 4.35 -1.04 -16.31
CA THR A 108 4.24 -2.37 -15.70
C THR A 108 2.82 -2.59 -15.16
N LEU A 109 2.28 -3.80 -15.31
CA LEU A 109 0.97 -4.14 -14.76
C LEU A 109 0.96 -3.96 -13.24
N MET A 110 -0.01 -3.21 -12.76
CA MET A 110 -0.19 -2.94 -11.33
C MET A 110 -0.86 -4.09 -10.60
N ALA A 111 -0.55 -4.22 -9.32
CA ALA A 111 -1.20 -5.20 -8.45
C ALA A 111 -2.51 -4.65 -7.91
N ARG A 112 -3.63 -5.34 -8.17
CA ARG A 112 -4.92 -4.97 -7.58
C ARG A 112 -4.99 -5.40 -6.13
N ARG A 113 -5.26 -4.45 -5.24
CA ARG A 113 -5.27 -4.66 -3.80
C ARG A 113 -6.52 -4.06 -3.16
N ASN A 114 -7.08 -4.78 -2.21
CA ASN A 114 -8.11 -4.23 -1.33
C ASN A 114 -7.43 -3.31 -0.30
N PHE A 115 -7.80 -2.03 -0.29
CA PHE A 115 -7.23 -1.07 0.65
C PHE A 115 -7.42 -1.56 2.09
N ARG A 116 -6.31 -1.57 2.85
CA ARG A 116 -6.27 -2.11 4.23
C ARG A 116 -6.89 -3.51 4.40
N ARG A 117 -6.98 -4.31 3.34
CA ARG A 117 -7.52 -5.68 3.29
C ARG A 117 -9.02 -5.81 3.61
N ILE A 118 -9.64 -4.84 4.24
CA ILE A 118 -11.02 -4.92 4.75
C ILE A 118 -11.98 -3.87 4.19
N SER A 119 -11.48 -2.78 3.58
CA SER A 119 -12.32 -1.68 3.11
C SER A 119 -13.36 -2.08 2.05
N GLY A 120 -13.03 -3.06 1.20
CA GLY A 120 -13.84 -3.35 0.02
C GLY A 120 -13.56 -2.43 -1.16
N VAL A 121 -12.62 -1.49 -1.04
CA VAL A 121 -12.16 -0.63 -2.14
C VAL A 121 -10.93 -1.27 -2.78
N LEU A 122 -11.03 -1.58 -4.08
CA LEU A 122 -9.93 -2.17 -4.85
C LEU A 122 -9.18 -1.07 -5.58
N ILE A 123 -7.89 -0.99 -5.36
CA ILE A 123 -6.99 -0.03 -6.00
C ILE A 123 -5.89 -0.76 -6.77
N ASP A 124 -5.45 -0.18 -7.86
CA ASP A 124 -4.33 -0.72 -8.64
C ASP A 124 -3.02 -0.02 -8.21
N VAL A 125 -2.08 -0.79 -7.66
CA VAL A 125 -0.86 -0.27 -7.01
C VAL A 125 0.39 -0.67 -7.77
N CYS A 126 1.23 0.30 -8.11
CA CYS A 126 2.61 0.11 -8.52
C CYS A 126 3.52 0.27 -7.28
N GLN A 127 4.36 -0.71 -7.00
CA GLN A 127 5.26 -0.66 -5.83
C GLN A 127 6.25 0.51 -5.83
N SER A 128 6.61 0.99 -7.03
CA SER A 128 7.67 1.99 -7.19
C SER A 128 7.15 3.40 -7.41
N HIS A 129 5.89 3.56 -7.85
CA HIS A 129 5.45 4.85 -8.36
C HIS A 129 4.18 5.40 -7.71
N GLY A 130 3.24 4.56 -7.29
CA GLY A 130 1.99 5.04 -6.70
C GLY A 130 0.79 4.16 -7.00
N ALA A 131 -0.39 4.77 -7.05
CA ALA A 131 -1.64 4.04 -7.21
C ALA A 131 -2.62 4.72 -8.17
N TRP A 132 -3.38 3.91 -8.89
CA TRP A 132 -4.51 4.32 -9.70
C TRP A 132 -5.81 4.04 -8.97
N PHE A 133 -6.69 5.02 -9.01
CA PHE A 133 -8.04 4.98 -8.45
C PHE A 133 -9.06 5.18 -9.55
N ASP A 134 -10.04 4.31 -9.62
CA ASP A 134 -11.23 4.59 -10.43
C ASP A 134 -12.06 5.73 -9.79
N ALA A 135 -12.97 6.32 -10.57
CA ALA A 135 -13.80 7.42 -10.09
C ALA A 135 -14.51 7.09 -8.77
N GLY A 136 -14.31 7.93 -7.76
CA GLY A 136 -14.92 7.83 -6.45
C GLY A 136 -14.26 6.82 -5.49
N GLU A 137 -13.21 6.12 -5.88
CA GLU A 137 -12.51 5.18 -4.98
C GLU A 137 -11.70 5.91 -3.90
N LEU A 138 -11.08 7.04 -4.26
CA LEU A 138 -10.35 7.85 -3.29
C LEU A 138 -11.28 8.39 -2.19
N GLU A 139 -12.44 8.88 -2.54
CA GLU A 139 -13.48 9.35 -1.60
C GLU A 139 -13.99 8.20 -0.72
N GLN A 140 -14.15 7.01 -1.29
CA GLN A 140 -14.52 5.83 -0.51
C GLN A 140 -13.44 5.45 0.51
N ILE A 141 -12.16 5.52 0.14
CA ILE A 141 -11.04 5.32 1.07
C ILE A 141 -11.07 6.35 2.19
N ARG A 142 -11.26 7.63 1.86
CA ARG A 142 -11.35 8.71 2.85
C ARG A 142 -12.52 8.49 3.80
N SER A 143 -13.69 8.11 3.28
CA SER A 143 -14.86 7.77 4.11
C SER A 143 -14.62 6.55 5.00
N PHE A 144 -13.90 5.54 4.50
CA PHE A 144 -13.50 4.37 5.30
C PHE A 144 -12.58 4.77 6.47
N ILE A 145 -11.60 5.65 6.21
CA ILE A 145 -10.70 6.17 7.25
C ILE A 145 -11.49 7.00 8.27
N ALA A 146 -12.33 7.93 7.80
CA ALA A 146 -13.16 8.78 8.66
C ALA A 146 -14.14 7.99 9.53
N GLY A 147 -14.53 6.81 9.09
CA GLY A 147 -15.38 5.86 9.82
C GLY A 147 -14.63 4.96 10.80
N GLY A 148 -13.34 5.17 11.05
CA GLY A 148 -12.53 4.34 11.97
C GLY A 148 -12.01 3.04 11.35
N GLY A 149 -12.04 2.92 10.03
CA GLY A 149 -11.64 1.69 9.33
C GLY A 149 -10.16 1.33 9.48
N LEU A 150 -9.29 2.29 9.80
CA LEU A 150 -7.88 2.00 10.06
C LEU A 150 -7.71 1.24 11.37
N ASP A 151 -8.38 1.65 12.43
CA ASP A 151 -8.36 0.96 13.73
C ASP A 151 -8.94 -0.44 13.59
N GLU A 152 -10.09 -0.59 12.92
CA GLU A 152 -10.68 -1.90 12.65
C GLU A 152 -9.73 -2.82 11.86
N SER A 153 -9.00 -2.27 10.87
CA SER A 153 -8.01 -3.02 10.11
C SER A 153 -6.85 -3.49 10.98
N GLN A 154 -6.39 -2.64 11.88
CA GLN A 154 -5.30 -2.95 12.80
C GLN A 154 -5.73 -4.01 13.82
N ASP A 155 -6.89 -3.88 14.42
CA ASP A 155 -7.44 -4.85 15.38
C ASP A 155 -7.58 -6.23 14.76
N ARG A 156 -8.10 -6.31 13.53
CA ARG A 156 -8.19 -7.57 12.78
C ARG A 156 -6.83 -8.18 12.48
N ALA A 157 -5.82 -7.37 12.16
CA ALA A 157 -4.46 -7.85 11.90
C ALA A 157 -3.82 -8.40 13.20
N ILE A 158 -4.03 -7.73 14.34
CA ILE A 158 -3.55 -8.19 15.65
C ILE A 158 -4.23 -9.50 16.02
N ALA A 159 -5.55 -9.62 15.85
CA ALA A 159 -6.29 -10.84 16.14
C ALA A 159 -5.80 -12.02 15.27
N ALA A 160 -5.62 -11.81 13.96
CA ALA A 160 -5.10 -12.84 13.05
C ALA A 160 -3.70 -13.31 13.42
N ASN A 161 -2.80 -12.38 13.76
CA ASN A 161 -1.44 -12.71 14.21
C ASN A 161 -1.47 -13.50 15.54
N SER A 162 -2.36 -13.13 16.48
CA SER A 162 -2.51 -13.82 17.76
C SER A 162 -2.98 -15.27 17.55
N GLU A 163 -3.94 -15.49 16.66
CA GLU A 163 -4.40 -16.85 16.30
C GLU A 163 -3.31 -17.67 15.65
N GLU A 164 -2.51 -17.09 14.76
CA GLU A 164 -1.39 -17.76 14.11
C GLU A 164 -0.30 -18.18 15.11
N ILE A 165 0.06 -17.28 16.03
CA ILE A 165 1.00 -17.56 17.12
C ILE A 165 0.47 -18.70 18.01
N ALA A 166 -0.82 -18.65 18.39
CA ALA A 166 -1.44 -19.69 19.20
C ALA A 166 -1.48 -21.06 18.49
N ARG A 167 -1.70 -21.07 17.16
CA ARG A 167 -1.66 -22.29 16.33
C ARG A 167 -0.25 -22.87 16.32
N THR A 168 0.76 -22.05 16.01
CA THR A 168 2.16 -22.47 15.97
C THR A 168 2.63 -23.00 17.35
N ALA A 169 2.24 -22.33 18.43
CA ALA A 169 2.56 -22.80 19.79
C ALA A 169 1.95 -24.17 20.12
N ARG A 170 0.71 -24.46 19.65
CA ARG A 170 0.09 -25.78 19.79
C ARG A 170 0.81 -26.85 19.00
N GLU A 171 1.23 -26.53 17.76
CA GLU A 171 1.99 -27.45 16.91
C GLU A 171 3.33 -27.82 17.54
N VAL A 172 4.09 -26.81 18.04
CA VAL A 172 5.35 -27.02 18.75
C VAL A 172 5.15 -27.90 20.02
N LYS A 173 4.08 -27.63 20.78
CA LYS A 173 3.74 -28.44 21.96
C LYS A 173 3.42 -29.88 21.60
N ASN A 174 2.70 -30.11 20.50
CA ASN A 174 2.37 -31.45 20.01
C ASN A 174 3.65 -32.19 19.56
N LEU A 175 4.55 -31.53 18.82
CA LEU A 175 5.85 -32.08 18.44
C LEU A 175 6.67 -32.48 19.67
N GLY A 176 6.73 -31.62 20.68
CA GLY A 176 7.42 -31.93 21.95
C GLY A 176 6.83 -33.13 22.67
N THR A 177 5.53 -33.35 22.57
CA THR A 177 4.87 -34.56 23.12
C THR A 177 5.23 -35.81 22.33
N VAL A 178 5.25 -35.74 21.01
CA VAL A 178 5.67 -36.84 20.12
C VAL A 178 7.13 -37.25 20.40
N PHE A 179 8.05 -36.28 20.45
CA PHE A 179 9.46 -36.56 20.78
C PHE A 179 9.62 -37.19 22.16
N ARG A 180 8.85 -36.75 23.15
CA ARG A 180 8.89 -37.31 24.51
C ARG A 180 8.38 -38.74 24.59
N THR A 181 7.37 -39.07 23.78
CA THR A 181 6.87 -40.45 23.66
C THR A 181 7.85 -41.35 22.91
N MET A 182 8.43 -40.89 21.80
CA MET A 182 9.44 -41.63 21.04
C MET A 182 10.67 -41.95 21.92
N ASN A 183 11.23 -40.98 22.63
CA ASN A 183 12.34 -41.21 23.55
C ASN A 183 12.01 -42.20 24.66
N LYS A 184 10.77 -42.26 25.17
CA LYS A 184 10.37 -43.27 26.15
C LYS A 184 10.32 -44.67 25.55
N PHE A 185 9.93 -44.81 24.29
CA PHE A 185 9.94 -46.12 23.60
C PHE A 185 11.34 -46.59 23.27
N ASP A 186 12.23 -45.70 22.85
CA ASP A 186 13.62 -46.05 22.54
C ASP A 186 14.38 -46.44 23.80
N LEU A 187 14.21 -45.73 24.91
CA LEU A 187 14.80 -46.10 26.20
C LEU A 187 14.33 -47.45 26.70
N LYS A 188 13.03 -47.77 26.57
CA LYS A 188 12.50 -49.10 26.92
C LYS A 188 13.09 -50.20 26.02
N ARG A 189 13.25 -49.93 24.72
CA ARG A 189 13.83 -50.88 23.76
C ARG A 189 15.31 -51.19 24.05
N ILE A 190 16.09 -50.16 24.41
CA ILE A 190 17.46 -50.30 24.78
C ILE A 190 17.61 -51.12 26.09
N LEU A 191 16.76 -50.86 27.07
CA LEU A 191 16.76 -51.61 28.36
C LEU A 191 16.33 -53.07 28.24
N LEU A 192 15.48 -53.40 27.23
CA LEU A 192 15.01 -54.78 27.00
C LEU A 192 15.94 -55.61 26.07
N GLN A 193 16.87 -54.98 25.39
CA GLN A 193 17.88 -55.68 24.53
C GLN A 193 19.23 -55.88 25.21
N GLY A 194 19.39 -55.50 26.48
CA GLY A 194 20.64 -55.49 27.25
C GLY A 194 20.74 -56.58 28.31
N PHE A 195 20.00 -57.73 28.18
CA PHE A 195 20.17 -58.94 28.97
C PHE A 195 20.03 -60.19 28.10
#